data_116d3dcfc8b6fcf2169fef2d84fbfca4
#
_entry.id   116d3dcfc8b6fcf2169fef2d84fbfca4
#
_cell.length_a   1.000
_cell.length_b   1.000
_cell.length_c   1.000
_cell.angle_alpha   90.00
_cell.angle_beta   90.00
_cell.angle_gamma   90.00
#
_symmetry.space_group_name_H-M   'P 1'
#
loop_
_entity.id
_entity.type
_entity.pdbx_description
1 polymer ?
#
loop_
_entity_poly.entity_id
_entity_poly.type
_entity_poly.pdbx_seq_one_letter_code
_entity_poly.pdbx_strand_id
1 'polypeptide(L)'
;GDVYKRQDTYKVSRPFNIVTGEKASEAAQDFVNYIMSEEGQQIIEDNGYIKADAEAKPYEAADVEGKVVVAGSSSISPVMEKLKEAYEAVNKNVTVEVQQSDSTTGVTSAAEGICDIGMASRELKDEETEMNLTATVIAKDGIAVVVNNENEVEDLTSDQVKAIFTGETTEWEDLAE
;
A
#
# COMPACT_ATOMS: atom_id res chain seq x y z
N GLY A 1 -19.76 12.91 0.59
CA GLY A 1 -20.19 11.88 1.48
C GLY A 1 -20.17 10.44 1.01
N ASP A 2 -20.11 10.05 -0.26
CA ASP A 2 -20.32 8.66 -0.67
C ASP A 2 -19.15 8.01 -1.46
N VAL A 3 -17.98 8.61 -1.42
CA VAL A 3 -16.79 8.08 -2.11
C VAL A 3 -16.37 6.70 -1.58
N TYR A 4 -16.66 6.39 -0.31
CA TYR A 4 -16.26 5.14 0.35
C TYR A 4 -17.15 3.92 0.06
N LYS A 5 -18.32 4.09 -0.53
CA LYS A 5 -19.27 2.98 -0.75
C LYS A 5 -19.11 2.22 -2.07
N ARG A 6 -18.16 2.62 -2.93
CA ARG A 6 -17.91 1.99 -4.24
C ARG A 6 -16.56 1.28 -4.33
N GLN A 7 -16.15 0.58 -3.28
CA GLN A 7 -14.85 -0.10 -3.21
C GLN A 7 -14.62 -1.12 -4.34
N ASP A 8 -15.68 -1.74 -4.87
CA ASP A 8 -15.59 -2.72 -5.95
C ASP A 8 -15.53 -2.13 -7.37
N THR A 9 -15.69 -0.79 -7.52
CA THR A 9 -15.76 -0.11 -8.83
C THR A 9 -14.63 0.86 -9.09
N TYR A 10 -13.68 1.02 -8.15
CA TYR A 10 -12.57 1.95 -8.31
C TYR A 10 -11.53 1.38 -9.30
N LYS A 11 -11.61 1.81 -10.58
CA LYS A 11 -10.72 1.35 -11.66
C LYS A 11 -9.34 1.98 -11.63
N VAL A 12 -9.15 3.10 -10.92
CA VAL A 12 -7.88 3.81 -10.82
C VAL A 12 -7.35 3.65 -9.40
N SER A 13 -6.63 2.57 -9.17
CA SER A 13 -5.96 2.32 -7.89
C SER A 13 -4.56 1.78 -8.15
N ARG A 14 -3.65 2.04 -7.23
CA ARG A 14 -2.32 1.45 -7.22
C ARG A 14 -2.15 0.55 -6.00
N PRO A 15 -1.51 -0.61 -6.13
CA PRO A 15 -1.26 -1.45 -4.99
C PRO A 15 -0.15 -0.85 -4.13
N PHE A 16 -0.30 -1.03 -2.82
CA PHE A 16 0.77 -0.92 -1.86
C PHE A 16 1.33 -2.31 -1.61
N ASN A 17 2.52 -2.55 -2.11
CA ASN A 17 3.24 -3.81 -1.97
C ASN A 17 4.30 -3.69 -0.89
N ILE A 18 4.47 -4.74 -0.12
CA ILE A 18 5.69 -5.01 0.63
C ILE A 18 6.37 -6.22 0.03
N VAL A 19 7.70 -6.24 0.12
CA VAL A 19 8.51 -7.35 -0.34
C VAL A 19 9.45 -7.82 0.76
N THR A 20 9.59 -9.13 0.90
CA THR A 20 10.53 -9.76 1.83
C THR A 20 11.47 -10.68 1.07
N GLY A 21 12.75 -10.66 1.42
CA GLY A 21 13.74 -11.59 0.88
C GLY A 21 13.72 -12.93 1.61
N GLU A 22 14.45 -13.92 1.07
CA GLU A 22 14.57 -15.26 1.67
C GLU A 22 15.15 -15.27 3.10
N LYS A 23 15.84 -14.20 3.49
CA LYS A 23 16.50 -14.05 4.80
C LYS A 23 15.71 -13.19 5.78
N ALA A 24 14.45 -12.87 5.45
CA ALA A 24 13.61 -12.11 6.37
C ALA A 24 13.52 -12.81 7.73
N SER A 25 13.73 -12.05 8.81
CA SER A 25 13.70 -12.58 10.18
C SER A 25 12.30 -13.07 10.56
N GLU A 26 12.24 -13.94 11.59
CA GLU A 26 10.94 -14.38 12.15
C GLU A 26 10.11 -13.18 12.62
N ALA A 27 10.75 -12.17 13.21
CA ALA A 27 10.09 -10.93 13.61
C ALA A 27 9.55 -10.13 12.41
N ALA A 28 10.27 -10.10 11.28
CA ALA A 28 9.79 -9.46 10.06
C ALA A 28 8.59 -10.22 9.47
N GLN A 29 8.63 -11.54 9.46
CA GLN A 29 7.52 -12.36 9.00
C GLN A 29 6.28 -12.20 9.89
N ASP A 30 6.48 -12.12 11.21
CA ASP A 30 5.39 -11.89 12.15
C ASP A 30 4.77 -10.48 12.01
N PHE A 31 5.61 -9.47 11.73
CA PHE A 31 5.09 -8.14 11.41
C PHE A 31 4.26 -8.14 10.10
N VAL A 32 4.68 -8.88 9.09
CA VAL A 32 3.86 -9.08 7.87
C VAL A 32 2.53 -9.76 8.20
N ASN A 33 2.53 -10.79 9.06
CA ASN A 33 1.31 -11.45 9.51
C ASN A 33 0.38 -10.46 10.26
N TYR A 34 0.93 -9.57 11.09
CA TYR A 34 0.17 -8.52 11.75
C TYR A 34 -0.46 -7.55 10.74
N ILE A 35 0.30 -7.08 9.75
CA ILE A 35 -0.20 -6.17 8.71
C ILE A 35 -1.39 -6.81 7.97
N MET A 36 -1.32 -8.10 7.70
CA MET A 36 -2.35 -8.85 6.98
C MET A 36 -3.49 -9.38 7.88
N SER A 37 -3.43 -9.14 9.18
CA SER A 37 -4.48 -9.50 10.13
C SER A 37 -5.66 -8.55 10.09
N GLU A 38 -6.77 -8.92 10.75
CA GLU A 38 -7.96 -8.07 10.91
C GLU A 38 -7.58 -6.70 11.49
N GLU A 39 -6.72 -6.67 12.52
CA GLU A 39 -6.26 -5.44 13.19
C GLU A 39 -5.42 -4.57 12.25
N GLY A 40 -4.47 -5.17 11.53
CA GLY A 40 -3.64 -4.46 10.56
C GLY A 40 -4.46 -3.91 9.39
N GLN A 41 -5.37 -4.70 8.86
CA GLN A 41 -6.26 -4.29 7.77
C GLN A 41 -7.27 -3.23 8.21
N GLN A 42 -7.68 -3.22 9.49
CA GLN A 42 -8.52 -2.15 10.04
C GLN A 42 -7.75 -0.82 10.12
N ILE A 43 -6.48 -0.84 10.53
CA ILE A 43 -5.62 0.36 10.52
C ILE A 43 -5.48 0.93 9.10
N ILE A 44 -5.34 0.07 8.10
CA ILE A 44 -5.27 0.47 6.69
C ILE A 44 -6.55 1.22 6.27
N GLU A 45 -7.72 0.66 6.59
CA GLU A 45 -9.02 1.28 6.27
C GLU A 45 -9.24 2.59 7.02
N ASP A 46 -8.90 2.64 8.32
CA ASP A 46 -9.04 3.84 9.15
C ASP A 46 -8.15 5.01 8.67
N ASN A 47 -7.08 4.70 7.93
CA ASN A 47 -6.21 5.69 7.30
C ASN A 47 -6.59 6.02 5.84
N GLY A 48 -7.76 5.57 5.38
CA GLY A 48 -8.35 5.96 4.09
C GLY A 48 -7.89 5.12 2.90
N TYR A 49 -7.22 3.98 3.14
CA TYR A 49 -6.85 3.04 2.09
C TYR A 49 -7.86 1.89 1.98
N ILE A 50 -7.81 1.18 0.87
CA ILE A 50 -8.65 0.02 0.63
C ILE A 50 -7.91 -1.22 1.17
N LYS A 51 -8.59 -2.02 1.99
CA LYS A 51 -8.07 -3.30 2.49
C LYS A 51 -7.62 -4.22 1.34
N ALA A 52 -6.52 -4.91 1.52
CA ALA A 52 -6.12 -5.99 0.62
C ALA A 52 -6.93 -7.27 0.88
N ASP A 53 -7.30 -7.52 2.13
CA ASP A 53 -8.12 -8.66 2.55
C ASP A 53 -9.27 -8.17 3.47
N ALA A 54 -10.50 -8.28 2.98
CA ALA A 54 -11.71 -7.93 3.73
C ALA A 54 -12.14 -9.04 4.72
N GLU A 55 -11.61 -10.25 4.58
CA GLU A 55 -11.89 -11.42 5.42
C GLU A 55 -10.69 -11.85 6.26
N ALA A 56 -9.75 -10.90 6.50
CA ALA A 56 -8.57 -11.12 7.32
C ALA A 56 -8.93 -11.67 8.71
N LYS A 57 -8.11 -12.59 9.20
CA LYS A 57 -8.31 -13.20 10.51
C LYS A 57 -7.66 -12.35 11.60
N PRO A 58 -8.14 -12.44 12.86
CA PRO A 58 -7.49 -11.83 14.00
C PRO A 58 -6.03 -12.22 14.10
N TYR A 59 -5.19 -11.28 14.56
CA TYR A 59 -3.77 -11.53 14.75
C TYR A 59 -3.52 -12.50 15.92
N GLU A 60 -2.72 -13.51 15.66
CA GLU A 60 -2.22 -14.43 16.67
C GLU A 60 -0.76 -14.05 16.99
N ALA A 61 -0.54 -13.48 18.18
CA ALA A 61 0.78 -13.03 18.60
C ALA A 61 1.77 -14.20 18.67
N ALA A 62 2.92 -14.05 18.00
CA ALA A 62 4.04 -14.97 18.12
C ALA A 62 5.04 -14.49 19.20
N ASP A 63 5.79 -15.42 19.78
CA ASP A 63 6.87 -15.11 20.71
C ASP A 63 8.16 -14.85 19.91
N VAL A 64 8.24 -13.64 19.35
CA VAL A 64 9.37 -13.19 18.52
C VAL A 64 10.04 -11.98 19.15
N GLU A 65 11.32 -11.80 18.85
CA GLU A 65 12.11 -10.66 19.33
C GLU A 65 13.06 -10.14 18.24
N GLY A 66 13.48 -8.91 18.39
CA GLY A 66 14.51 -8.31 17.53
C GLY A 66 14.11 -6.99 16.90
N LYS A 67 14.87 -6.62 15.88
CA LYS A 67 14.66 -5.39 15.12
C LYS A 67 14.24 -5.74 13.70
N VAL A 68 13.22 -5.07 13.21
CA VAL A 68 12.73 -5.16 11.82
C VAL A 68 12.99 -3.81 11.15
N VAL A 69 13.72 -3.82 10.05
CA VAL A 69 13.97 -2.63 9.22
C VAL A 69 13.05 -2.68 8.00
N VAL A 70 12.21 -1.66 7.88
CA VAL A 70 11.30 -1.47 6.76
C VAL A 70 11.77 -0.28 5.96
N ALA A 71 12.00 -0.41 4.65
CA ALA A 71 12.50 0.70 3.83
C ALA A 71 11.74 0.84 2.51
N GLY A 72 11.62 2.06 1.99
CA GLY A 72 11.09 2.28 0.64
C GLY A 72 10.06 3.39 0.53
N SER A 73 9.01 3.15 -0.22
CA SER A 73 8.03 4.11 -0.70
C SER A 73 7.55 5.11 0.34
N SER A 74 7.76 6.41 0.05
CA SER A 74 7.25 7.51 0.87
C SER A 74 5.72 7.55 0.96
N SER A 75 5.02 7.02 -0.03
CA SER A 75 3.54 6.95 -0.03
C SER A 75 3.00 5.92 0.98
N ILE A 76 3.76 4.86 1.26
CA ILE A 76 3.37 3.82 2.23
C ILE A 76 3.82 4.18 3.64
N SER A 77 4.90 4.96 3.80
CA SER A 77 5.50 5.28 5.10
C SER A 77 4.50 5.78 6.15
N PRO A 78 3.51 6.66 5.84
CA PRO A 78 2.57 7.14 6.86
C PRO A 78 1.71 6.03 7.47
N VAL A 79 1.17 5.11 6.67
CA VAL A 79 0.38 3.98 7.17
C VAL A 79 1.26 2.93 7.82
N MET A 80 2.49 2.74 7.32
CA MET A 80 3.45 1.80 7.92
C MET A 80 3.86 2.24 9.33
N GLU A 81 4.00 3.53 9.61
CA GLU A 81 4.25 4.03 10.97
C GLU A 81 3.07 3.72 11.92
N LYS A 82 1.82 3.78 11.44
CA LYS A 82 0.65 3.40 12.24
C LYS A 82 0.61 1.90 12.53
N LEU A 83 0.92 1.08 11.53
CA LEU A 83 1.02 -0.37 11.69
C LEU A 83 2.13 -0.75 12.67
N LYS A 84 3.30 -0.10 12.57
CA LYS A 84 4.41 -0.24 13.50
C LYS A 84 4.00 0.09 14.94
N GLU A 85 3.43 1.29 15.18
CA GLU A 85 2.99 1.73 16.51
C GLU A 85 2.06 0.70 17.17
N ALA A 86 1.10 0.19 16.40
CA ALA A 86 0.14 -0.80 16.89
C ALA A 86 0.77 -2.17 17.11
N TYR A 87 1.65 -2.62 16.22
CA TYR A 87 2.36 -3.89 16.36
C TYR A 87 3.29 -3.91 17.58
N GLU A 88 4.10 -2.85 17.78
CA GLU A 88 4.97 -2.72 18.96
C GLU A 88 4.18 -2.62 20.28
N ALA A 89 2.90 -2.24 20.23
CA ALA A 89 2.03 -2.25 21.40
C ALA A 89 1.66 -3.67 21.85
N VAL A 90 1.55 -4.61 20.92
CA VAL A 90 1.23 -6.02 21.20
C VAL A 90 2.46 -6.92 21.30
N ASN A 91 3.54 -6.59 20.59
CA ASN A 91 4.83 -7.31 20.59
C ASN A 91 5.96 -6.45 21.16
N LYS A 92 6.10 -6.46 22.49
CA LYS A 92 7.05 -5.58 23.21
C LYS A 92 8.53 -5.90 22.99
N ASN A 93 8.85 -7.08 22.48
CA ASN A 93 10.22 -7.55 22.26
C ASN A 93 10.72 -7.23 20.84
N VAL A 94 9.83 -6.67 19.98
CA VAL A 94 10.18 -6.28 18.61
C VAL A 94 10.23 -4.76 18.51
N THR A 95 11.21 -4.26 17.78
CA THR A 95 11.32 -2.84 17.40
C THR A 95 11.30 -2.74 15.88
N VAL A 96 10.42 -1.94 15.33
CA VAL A 96 10.33 -1.69 13.89
C VAL A 96 10.91 -0.32 13.56
N GLU A 97 11.79 -0.24 12.59
CA GLU A 97 12.34 1.01 12.06
C GLU A 97 11.85 1.23 10.63
N VAL A 98 11.19 2.35 10.36
CA VAL A 98 10.72 2.72 9.03
C VAL A 98 11.64 3.76 8.42
N GLN A 99 12.24 3.44 7.26
CA GLN A 99 13.14 4.29 6.51
C GLN A 99 12.49 4.71 5.19
N GLN A 100 12.17 5.98 5.07
CA GLN A 100 11.54 6.52 3.87
C GLN A 100 12.55 6.74 2.75
N SER A 101 12.22 6.21 1.56
CA SER A 101 12.93 6.44 0.30
C SER A 101 11.96 6.37 -0.88
N ASP A 102 12.32 5.69 -1.96
CA ASP A 102 11.46 5.39 -3.10
C ASP A 102 11.21 3.87 -3.24
N SER A 103 10.25 3.51 -4.09
CA SER A 103 9.85 2.11 -4.29
C SER A 103 10.97 1.22 -4.84
N THR A 104 11.78 1.72 -5.78
CA THR A 104 12.87 0.95 -6.37
C THR A 104 13.96 0.67 -5.34
N THR A 105 14.34 1.70 -4.56
CA THR A 105 15.30 1.56 -3.46
C THR A 105 14.80 0.57 -2.41
N GLY A 106 13.50 0.60 -2.06
CA GLY A 106 12.91 -0.34 -1.12
C GLY A 106 13.01 -1.79 -1.57
N VAL A 107 12.62 -2.07 -2.82
CA VAL A 107 12.70 -3.43 -3.40
C VAL A 107 14.14 -3.93 -3.47
N THR A 108 15.06 -3.09 -3.97
CA THR A 108 16.48 -3.45 -4.08
C THR A 108 17.09 -3.72 -2.71
N SER A 109 16.79 -2.88 -1.70
CA SER A 109 17.30 -3.05 -0.34
C SER A 109 16.84 -4.36 0.30
N ALA A 110 15.60 -4.78 0.06
CA ALA A 110 15.09 -6.07 0.52
C ALA A 110 15.78 -7.24 -0.20
N ALA A 111 16.00 -7.14 -1.51
CA ALA A 111 16.69 -8.15 -2.29
C ALA A 111 18.15 -8.34 -1.84
N GLU A 112 18.82 -7.25 -1.48
CA GLU A 112 20.22 -7.26 -1.00
C GLU A 112 20.32 -7.60 0.50
N GLY A 113 19.20 -7.67 1.23
CA GLY A 113 19.17 -7.93 2.66
C GLY A 113 19.64 -6.73 3.50
N ILE A 114 19.57 -5.51 2.97
CA ILE A 114 19.85 -4.27 3.67
C ILE A 114 18.68 -3.89 4.60
N CYS A 115 17.45 -4.22 4.21
CA CYS A 115 16.27 -4.15 5.05
C CYS A 115 15.54 -5.50 5.05
N ASP A 116 14.69 -5.73 6.05
CA ASP A 116 13.88 -6.95 6.17
C ASP A 116 12.66 -6.89 5.26
N ILE A 117 12.07 -5.70 5.13
CA ILE A 117 10.84 -5.45 4.37
C ILE A 117 11.05 -4.23 3.47
N GLY A 118 10.87 -4.40 2.16
CA GLY A 118 10.84 -3.32 1.19
C GLY A 118 9.42 -2.85 0.92
N MET A 119 9.20 -1.54 0.68
CA MET A 119 7.91 -0.96 0.36
C MET A 119 7.87 -0.44 -1.07
N ALA A 120 6.85 -0.81 -1.85
CA ALA A 120 6.64 -0.33 -3.22
C ALA A 120 5.17 0.08 -3.46
N SER A 121 4.91 1.35 -3.76
CA SER A 121 3.56 1.86 -4.08
C SER A 121 3.20 1.70 -5.57
N ARG A 122 3.53 0.56 -6.13
CA ARG A 122 3.28 0.13 -7.51
C ARG A 122 3.41 -1.38 -7.62
N GLU A 123 3.00 -1.93 -8.75
CA GLU A 123 3.37 -3.29 -9.11
C GLU A 123 4.89 -3.44 -9.22
N LEU A 124 5.39 -4.63 -8.92
CA LEU A 124 6.80 -4.95 -9.14
C LEU A 124 7.09 -4.95 -10.64
N LYS A 125 8.28 -4.48 -11.01
CA LYS A 125 8.77 -4.58 -12.38
C LYS A 125 9.17 -6.02 -12.69
N ASP A 126 9.20 -6.39 -13.97
CA ASP A 126 9.59 -7.74 -14.42
C ASP A 126 10.96 -8.15 -13.83
N GLU A 127 11.94 -7.26 -13.86
CA GLU A 127 13.27 -7.46 -13.29
C GLU A 127 13.28 -7.68 -11.77
N GLU A 128 12.32 -7.07 -11.05
CA GLU A 128 12.17 -7.20 -9.60
C GLU A 128 11.50 -8.52 -9.21
N THR A 129 10.65 -9.08 -10.06
CA THR A 129 10.03 -10.39 -9.84
C THR A 129 11.03 -11.54 -9.92
N GLU A 130 12.18 -11.34 -10.57
CA GLU A 130 13.27 -12.31 -10.68
C GLU A 130 14.24 -12.30 -9.48
N MET A 131 14.06 -11.38 -8.51
CA MET A 131 14.98 -11.18 -7.38
C MET A 131 14.76 -12.11 -6.19
N ASN A 132 14.01 -13.21 -6.34
CA ASN A 132 13.66 -14.13 -5.24
C ASN A 132 13.02 -13.43 -4.02
N LEU A 133 12.12 -12.49 -4.31
CA LEU A 133 11.34 -11.75 -3.32
C LEU A 133 9.93 -12.33 -3.21
N THR A 134 9.40 -12.36 -1.99
CA THR A 134 7.97 -12.59 -1.76
C THR A 134 7.27 -11.24 -1.70
N ALA A 135 6.37 -10.99 -2.65
CA ALA A 135 5.55 -9.77 -2.69
C ALA A 135 4.18 -10.01 -2.05
N THR A 136 3.75 -9.08 -1.22
CA THR A 136 2.45 -9.09 -0.57
C THR A 136 1.77 -7.74 -0.76
N VAL A 137 0.59 -7.73 -1.38
CA VAL A 137 -0.26 -6.53 -1.45
C VAL A 137 -0.88 -6.32 -0.08
N ILE A 138 -0.60 -5.20 0.57
CA ILE A 138 -1.13 -4.88 1.90
C ILE A 138 -2.32 -3.94 1.88
N ALA A 139 -2.42 -3.11 0.84
CA ALA A 139 -3.48 -2.13 0.65
C ALA A 139 -3.60 -1.74 -0.83
N LYS A 140 -4.67 -1.04 -1.17
CA LYS A 140 -4.79 -0.31 -2.44
C LYS A 140 -5.05 1.16 -2.15
N ASP A 141 -4.34 2.03 -2.86
CA ASP A 141 -4.51 3.49 -2.81
C ASP A 141 -5.41 3.91 -3.96
N GLY A 142 -6.60 4.37 -3.64
CA GLY A 142 -7.57 4.85 -4.63
C GLY A 142 -7.25 6.29 -5.04
N ILE A 143 -7.14 6.54 -6.34
CA ILE A 143 -6.90 7.88 -6.88
C ILE A 143 -8.24 8.46 -7.30
N ALA A 144 -8.69 9.52 -6.61
CA ALA A 144 -9.93 10.22 -6.93
C ALA A 144 -9.64 11.41 -7.85
N VAL A 145 -10.40 11.53 -8.93
CA VAL A 145 -10.49 12.77 -9.70
C VAL A 145 -11.51 13.68 -9.01
N VAL A 146 -11.07 14.85 -8.60
CA VAL A 146 -11.92 15.84 -7.90
C VAL A 146 -12.23 16.96 -8.87
N VAL A 147 -13.52 17.28 -9.04
CA VAL A 147 -14.01 18.39 -9.84
C VAL A 147 -14.78 19.37 -8.96
N ASN A 148 -15.03 20.59 -9.45
CA ASN A 148 -15.85 21.57 -8.76
C ASN A 148 -17.29 21.03 -8.58
N ASN A 149 -17.93 21.35 -7.45
CA ASN A 149 -19.31 20.92 -7.15
C ASN A 149 -20.35 21.45 -8.15
N GLU A 150 -20.03 22.50 -8.91
CA GLU A 150 -20.86 23.05 -9.98
C GLU A 150 -20.65 22.34 -11.33
N ASN A 151 -19.71 21.40 -11.41
CA ASN A 151 -19.48 20.62 -12.61
C ASN A 151 -20.56 19.54 -12.74
N GLU A 152 -21.20 19.49 -13.91
CA GLU A 152 -22.29 18.56 -14.21
C GLU A 152 -21.81 17.13 -14.55
N VAL A 153 -20.48 16.93 -14.67
CA VAL A 153 -19.89 15.61 -14.95
C VAL A 153 -19.96 14.74 -13.69
N GLU A 154 -20.75 13.69 -13.75
CA GLU A 154 -20.95 12.76 -12.63
C GLU A 154 -19.98 11.56 -12.67
N ASP A 155 -19.51 11.17 -13.86
CA ASP A 155 -18.62 10.02 -14.05
C ASP A 155 -17.65 10.26 -15.21
N LEU A 156 -16.48 9.67 -15.13
CA LEU A 156 -15.42 9.74 -16.14
C LEU A 156 -14.83 8.34 -16.39
N THR A 157 -14.68 8.00 -17.65
CA THR A 157 -13.90 6.81 -18.02
C THR A 157 -12.39 7.06 -17.86
N SER A 158 -11.60 6.01 -17.75
CA SER A 158 -10.15 6.12 -17.69
C SER A 158 -9.55 6.80 -18.93
N ASP A 159 -10.16 6.60 -20.11
CA ASP A 159 -9.71 7.22 -21.35
C ASP A 159 -10.04 8.72 -21.37
N GLN A 160 -11.20 9.14 -20.86
CA GLN A 160 -11.54 10.55 -20.69
C GLN A 160 -10.60 11.24 -19.69
N VAL A 161 -10.30 10.61 -18.54
CA VAL A 161 -9.31 11.12 -17.59
C VAL A 161 -7.96 11.30 -18.27
N LYS A 162 -7.50 10.29 -19.04
CA LYS A 162 -6.25 10.38 -19.79
C LYS A 162 -6.28 11.54 -20.78
N ALA A 163 -7.32 11.67 -21.59
CA ALA A 163 -7.47 12.73 -22.59
C ALA A 163 -7.40 14.13 -21.97
N ILE A 164 -8.01 14.33 -20.78
CA ILE A 164 -7.94 15.60 -20.03
C ILE A 164 -6.49 15.89 -19.60
N PHE A 165 -5.81 14.91 -18.99
CA PHE A 165 -4.47 15.13 -18.45
C PHE A 165 -3.37 15.18 -19.53
N THR A 166 -3.63 14.63 -20.73
CA THR A 166 -2.73 14.78 -21.91
C THR A 166 -3.03 16.05 -22.73
N GLY A 167 -4.12 16.76 -22.43
CA GLY A 167 -4.52 17.97 -23.15
C GLY A 167 -5.20 17.70 -24.51
N GLU A 168 -5.64 16.47 -24.75
CA GLU A 168 -6.42 16.09 -25.94
C GLU A 168 -7.86 16.62 -25.83
N THR A 169 -8.40 16.70 -24.61
CA THR A 169 -9.72 17.28 -24.29
C THR A 169 -9.49 18.44 -23.34
N THR A 170 -9.97 19.63 -23.71
CA THR A 170 -9.76 20.88 -22.96
C THR A 170 -11.07 21.51 -22.46
N GLU A 171 -12.20 21.04 -22.96
CA GLU A 171 -13.52 21.55 -22.59
C GLU A 171 -14.37 20.42 -21.97
N TRP A 172 -15.13 20.71 -20.91
CA TRP A 172 -15.98 19.73 -20.26
C TRP A 172 -17.14 19.25 -21.15
N GLU A 173 -17.58 20.10 -22.07
CA GLU A 173 -18.65 19.82 -23.02
C GLU A 173 -18.30 18.68 -23.98
N ASP A 174 -16.99 18.47 -24.26
CA ASP A 174 -16.49 17.39 -25.12
C ASP A 174 -16.51 16.01 -24.45
N LEU A 175 -16.85 15.95 -23.16
CA LEU A 175 -16.93 14.71 -22.38
C LEU A 175 -18.37 14.19 -22.22
N ALA A 176 -19.37 14.97 -22.63
CA ALA A 176 -20.77 14.64 -22.52
C ALA A 176 -21.22 13.76 -23.70
N GLU A 177 -20.88 12.46 -23.68
CA GLU A 177 -21.54 11.41 -24.50
C GLU A 177 -21.81 10.16 -23.66
#